data_230bdcf87241a34fe47087da3dbc6b15
#
_entry.id   230bdcf87241a34fe47087da3dbc6b15
#
_cell.length_a   1.000
_cell.length_b   1.000
_cell.length_c   1.000
_cell.angle_alpha   90.00
_cell.angle_beta   90.00
_cell.angle_gamma   90.00
#
_symmetry.space_group_name_H-M   'P 1'
#
loop_
_entity.id
_entity.type
_entity.pdbx_description
1 polymer ?
#
loop_
_entity_poly.entity_id
_entity_poly.type
_entity_poly.pdbx_seq_one_letter_code
_entity_poly.pdbx_strand_id
1 'polypeptide(L)'
;ASQAEIKLVEARMLVSKEKYEPASAAAAAGEVFLERAEEAAVRLLERYLDSGQLAKWRRWAEEAVKESQDGDGVAILVNKVERRLTVYEKGKVRARYDIGLGKYGLSDKRRAGDEATPEGRYKVVKKIPASKFYKALLIDYPNEDDKRFFAEAKRRGQIPSHAGIGGAIEIHGGGKDSLTKGCVGLEDKDMDDIYAWSVVGTPVTIVGATDVENTILDEIRKFKKNVR
;
A
#
# COMPACT_ATOMS: atom_id res chain seq x y z
N ALA A 1 10.26 -14.53 3.56
CA ALA A 1 11.61 -14.59 2.99
C ALA A 1 12.65 -14.66 4.11
N SER A 2 12.72 -13.72 5.04
CA SER A 2 13.76 -13.70 6.10
C SER A 2 13.85 -14.99 6.94
N GLN A 3 12.73 -15.63 7.27
CA GLN A 3 12.76 -16.91 8.00
C GLN A 3 13.32 -18.07 7.14
N ALA A 4 12.99 -18.10 5.86
CA ALA A 4 13.57 -19.07 4.94
C ALA A 4 15.10 -18.89 4.79
N GLU A 5 15.55 -17.64 4.67
CA GLU A 5 16.99 -17.31 4.63
C GLU A 5 17.73 -17.73 5.89
N ILE A 6 17.16 -17.48 7.07
CA ILE A 6 17.73 -17.91 8.36
C ILE A 6 17.87 -19.43 8.38
N LYS A 7 16.84 -20.17 7.95
CA LYS A 7 16.88 -21.64 7.90
C LYS A 7 17.90 -22.18 6.89
N LEU A 8 18.10 -21.49 5.77
CA LEU A 8 19.13 -21.83 4.79
C LEU A 8 20.54 -21.63 5.37
N VAL A 9 20.77 -20.51 6.09
CA VAL A 9 22.05 -20.26 6.78
C VAL A 9 22.29 -21.31 7.85
N GLU A 10 21.29 -21.66 8.66
CA GLU A 10 21.36 -22.71 9.67
C GLU A 10 21.73 -24.06 9.03
N ALA A 11 21.07 -24.45 7.94
CA ALA A 11 21.36 -25.67 7.21
C ALA A 11 22.81 -25.72 6.72
N ARG A 12 23.29 -24.62 6.11
CA ARG A 12 24.71 -24.54 5.66
C ARG A 12 25.72 -24.66 6.81
N MET A 13 25.44 -24.03 7.95
CA MET A 13 26.28 -24.13 9.14
C MET A 13 26.29 -25.56 9.71
N LEU A 14 25.19 -26.28 9.64
CA LEU A 14 25.11 -27.67 10.11
C LEU A 14 25.87 -28.62 9.18
N VAL A 15 25.77 -28.40 7.86
CA VAL A 15 26.58 -29.15 6.87
C VAL A 15 28.08 -28.96 7.12
N SER A 16 28.52 -27.73 7.39
CA SER A 16 29.96 -27.48 7.66
C SER A 16 30.46 -28.13 8.94
N LYS A 17 29.56 -28.59 9.81
CA LYS A 17 29.85 -29.36 11.04
C LYS A 17 29.52 -30.84 10.88
N GLU A 18 29.32 -31.32 9.65
CA GLU A 18 28.99 -32.71 9.31
C GLU A 18 27.70 -33.24 9.98
N LYS A 19 26.80 -32.33 10.38
CA LYS A 19 25.49 -32.64 10.99
C LYS A 19 24.41 -32.72 9.94
N TYR A 20 24.37 -33.76 9.14
CA TYR A 20 23.54 -33.86 7.94
C TYR A 20 22.04 -34.01 8.23
N GLU A 21 21.61 -34.79 9.22
CA GLU A 21 20.21 -34.93 9.57
C GLU A 21 19.60 -33.60 10.06
N PRO A 22 20.19 -32.87 11.05
CA PRO A 22 19.69 -31.55 11.42
C PRO A 22 19.74 -30.53 10.28
N ALA A 23 20.74 -30.62 9.38
CA ALA A 23 20.84 -29.77 8.21
C ALA A 23 19.67 -29.98 7.25
N SER A 24 19.30 -31.24 6.99
CA SER A 24 18.14 -31.60 6.17
C SER A 24 16.84 -31.07 6.78
N ALA A 25 16.65 -31.24 8.09
CA ALA A 25 15.48 -30.71 8.80
C ALA A 25 15.39 -29.16 8.72
N ALA A 26 16.54 -28.47 8.85
CA ALA A 26 16.58 -27.02 8.71
C ALA A 26 16.25 -26.57 7.27
N ALA A 27 16.76 -27.28 6.25
CA ALA A 27 16.45 -27.01 4.86
C ALA A 27 14.95 -27.20 4.56
N ALA A 28 14.36 -28.33 4.99
CA ALA A 28 12.93 -28.61 4.84
C ALA A 28 12.05 -27.53 5.53
N ALA A 29 12.44 -27.09 6.73
CA ALA A 29 11.75 -25.98 7.39
C ALA A 29 11.87 -24.68 6.59
N GLY A 30 12.99 -24.43 5.93
CA GLY A 30 13.17 -23.29 5.03
C GLY A 30 12.24 -23.33 3.83
N GLU A 31 12.06 -24.49 3.20
CA GLU A 31 11.13 -24.71 2.08
C GLU A 31 9.69 -24.39 2.50
N VAL A 32 9.22 -24.87 3.66
CA VAL A 32 7.88 -24.55 4.17
C VAL A 32 7.67 -23.03 4.35
N PHE A 33 8.68 -22.30 4.82
CA PHE A 33 8.57 -20.84 4.93
C PHE A 33 8.54 -20.16 3.55
N LEU A 34 9.27 -20.69 2.56
CA LEU A 34 9.25 -20.18 1.19
C LEU A 34 7.88 -20.39 0.54
N GLU A 35 7.35 -21.61 0.59
CA GLU A 35 6.00 -21.93 0.08
C GLU A 35 4.91 -21.01 0.67
N ARG A 36 4.93 -20.79 1.98
CA ARG A 36 3.99 -19.87 2.63
C ARG A 36 4.16 -18.42 2.16
N ALA A 37 5.39 -17.98 1.92
CA ALA A 37 5.66 -16.65 1.40
C ALA A 37 5.15 -16.51 -0.05
N GLU A 38 5.38 -17.53 -0.87
CA GLU A 38 4.88 -17.60 -2.25
C GLU A 38 3.36 -17.57 -2.31
N GLU A 39 2.67 -18.40 -1.52
CA GLU A 39 1.21 -18.36 -1.44
C GLU A 39 0.67 -16.99 -0.99
N ALA A 40 1.32 -16.36 0.00
CA ALA A 40 0.93 -15.04 0.46
C ALA A 40 1.12 -13.98 -0.63
N ALA A 41 2.23 -14.06 -1.40
CA ALA A 41 2.49 -13.19 -2.54
C ALA A 41 1.45 -13.38 -3.65
N VAL A 42 1.11 -14.63 -4.00
CA VAL A 42 0.07 -14.93 -4.99
C VAL A 42 -1.28 -14.33 -4.56
N ARG A 43 -1.71 -14.59 -3.32
CA ARG A 43 -2.97 -14.02 -2.79
C ARG A 43 -2.98 -12.48 -2.82
N LEU A 44 -1.85 -11.84 -2.50
CA LEU A 44 -1.74 -10.39 -2.55
C LEU A 44 -1.87 -9.88 -4.00
N LEU A 45 -1.25 -10.57 -4.95
CA LEU A 45 -1.21 -10.15 -6.34
C LEU A 45 -2.51 -10.48 -7.11
N GLU A 46 -3.29 -11.47 -6.66
CA GLU A 46 -4.57 -11.83 -7.30
C GLU A 46 -5.56 -10.67 -7.43
N ARG A 47 -5.60 -9.78 -6.44
CA ARG A 47 -6.43 -8.58 -6.47
C ARG A 47 -6.08 -7.62 -7.63
N TYR A 48 -4.82 -7.62 -8.07
CA TYR A 48 -4.35 -6.82 -9.20
C TYR A 48 -4.64 -7.48 -10.56
N LEU A 49 -5.10 -8.73 -10.55
CA LEU A 49 -5.60 -9.44 -11.73
C LEU A 49 -7.12 -9.38 -11.84
N ASP A 50 -7.82 -8.95 -10.80
CA ASP A 50 -9.27 -8.83 -10.80
C ASP A 50 -9.71 -7.66 -11.68
N SER A 51 -10.40 -7.95 -12.78
CA SER A 51 -10.84 -6.94 -13.74
C SER A 51 -11.84 -5.95 -13.18
N GLY A 52 -12.70 -6.39 -12.25
CA GLY A 52 -13.65 -5.51 -11.56
C GLY A 52 -12.95 -4.53 -10.64
N GLN A 53 -11.95 -5.01 -9.89
CA GLN A 53 -11.15 -4.14 -9.03
C GLN A 53 -10.31 -3.13 -9.84
N LEU A 54 -9.69 -3.57 -10.94
CA LEU A 54 -8.96 -2.67 -11.85
C LEU A 54 -9.88 -1.62 -12.46
N ALA A 55 -11.06 -2.02 -12.94
CA ALA A 55 -12.05 -1.08 -13.49
C ALA A 55 -12.52 -0.07 -12.43
N LYS A 56 -12.69 -0.49 -11.18
CA LYS A 56 -13.01 0.39 -10.06
C LYS A 56 -11.90 1.42 -9.82
N TRP A 57 -10.64 1.00 -9.77
CA TRP A 57 -9.51 1.91 -9.56
C TRP A 57 -9.31 2.88 -10.70
N ARG A 58 -9.46 2.44 -11.97
CA ARG A 58 -9.42 3.32 -13.15
C ARG A 58 -10.49 4.41 -13.07
N ARG A 59 -11.72 4.02 -12.79
CA ARG A 59 -12.81 4.99 -12.63
C ARG A 59 -12.51 5.99 -11.52
N TRP A 60 -12.00 5.57 -10.38
CA TRP A 60 -11.60 6.48 -9.30
C TRP A 60 -10.48 7.44 -9.71
N ALA A 61 -9.51 6.98 -10.49
CA ALA A 61 -8.45 7.82 -11.02
C ALA A 61 -8.99 8.86 -12.02
N GLU A 62 -9.91 8.46 -12.91
CA GLU A 62 -10.59 9.36 -13.85
C GLU A 62 -11.42 10.41 -13.12
N GLU A 63 -12.14 10.00 -12.06
CA GLU A 63 -12.89 10.91 -11.20
C GLU A 63 -11.97 11.92 -10.49
N ALA A 64 -10.78 11.52 -10.02
CA ALA A 64 -9.82 12.46 -9.43
C ALA A 64 -9.33 13.50 -10.44
N VAL A 65 -9.08 13.11 -11.69
CA VAL A 65 -8.74 14.06 -12.77
C VAL A 65 -9.88 15.04 -13.00
N LYS A 66 -11.12 14.55 -13.07
CA LYS A 66 -12.32 15.38 -13.25
C LYS A 66 -12.54 16.34 -12.09
N GLU A 67 -12.37 15.88 -10.85
CA GLU A 67 -12.47 16.77 -9.67
C GLU A 67 -11.47 17.93 -9.72
N SER A 68 -10.25 17.70 -10.25
CA SER A 68 -9.28 18.78 -10.46
C SER A 68 -9.62 19.70 -11.62
N GLN A 69 -10.46 19.26 -12.55
CA GLN A 69 -10.92 20.05 -13.68
C GLN A 69 -12.10 20.95 -13.31
N ASP A 70 -13.04 20.39 -12.55
CA ASP A 70 -14.28 21.06 -12.15
C ASP A 70 -14.09 22.00 -10.92
N GLY A 71 -12.97 21.84 -10.18
CA GLY A 71 -12.64 22.63 -8.99
C GLY A 71 -11.58 23.70 -9.24
N ASP A 72 -11.49 24.65 -8.30
CA ASP A 72 -10.50 25.73 -8.33
C ASP A 72 -9.13 25.33 -7.73
N GLY A 73 -8.93 24.05 -7.42
CA GLY A 73 -7.75 23.55 -6.72
C GLY A 73 -7.10 22.35 -7.39
N VAL A 74 -6.27 21.68 -6.61
CA VAL A 74 -5.62 20.45 -7.02
C VAL A 74 -6.39 19.22 -6.54
N ALA A 75 -6.20 18.08 -7.22
CA ALA A 75 -6.56 16.75 -6.74
C ALA A 75 -5.31 15.86 -6.68
N ILE A 76 -5.24 15.01 -5.69
CA ILE A 76 -4.12 14.10 -5.45
C ILE A 76 -4.54 12.68 -5.78
N LEU A 77 -3.75 12.00 -6.62
CA LEU A 77 -3.88 10.58 -6.93
C LEU A 77 -2.63 9.82 -6.46
N VAL A 78 -2.82 8.83 -5.61
CA VAL A 78 -1.78 7.89 -5.16
C VAL A 78 -1.99 6.56 -5.87
N ASN A 79 -0.99 6.11 -6.65
CA ASN A 79 -0.91 4.80 -7.24
C ASN A 79 0.09 3.95 -6.45
N LYS A 80 -0.40 2.91 -5.77
CA LYS A 80 0.38 2.13 -4.83
C LYS A 80 1.41 1.22 -5.51
N VAL A 81 1.04 0.60 -6.63
CA VAL A 81 1.95 -0.29 -7.40
C VAL A 81 3.10 0.52 -7.99
N GLU A 82 2.80 1.68 -8.55
CA GLU A 82 3.82 2.57 -9.11
C GLU A 82 4.63 3.31 -8.04
N ARG A 83 4.22 3.24 -6.76
CA ARG A 83 4.75 4.06 -5.67
C ARG A 83 4.83 5.54 -6.08
N ARG A 84 3.75 6.06 -6.63
CA ARG A 84 3.69 7.40 -7.20
C ARG A 84 2.50 8.19 -6.71
N LEU A 85 2.75 9.44 -6.35
CA LEU A 85 1.74 10.46 -6.11
C LEU A 85 1.74 11.43 -7.28
N THR A 86 0.57 11.62 -7.89
CA THR A 86 0.36 12.60 -8.97
C THR A 86 -0.57 13.69 -8.48
N VAL A 87 -0.17 14.93 -8.67
CA VAL A 87 -1.02 16.11 -8.44
C VAL A 87 -1.59 16.55 -9.76
N TYR A 88 -2.91 16.65 -9.83
CA TYR A 88 -3.65 17.20 -10.96
C TYR A 88 -4.15 18.60 -10.65
N GLU A 89 -4.12 19.46 -11.64
CA GLU A 89 -4.70 20.81 -11.63
C GLU A 89 -5.37 21.09 -12.97
N LYS A 90 -6.63 21.51 -12.96
CA LYS A 90 -7.42 21.78 -14.17
C LYS A 90 -7.40 20.62 -15.18
N GLY A 91 -7.52 19.38 -14.69
CA GLY A 91 -7.51 18.15 -15.48
C GLY A 91 -6.14 17.74 -16.04
N LYS A 92 -5.07 18.47 -15.73
CA LYS A 92 -3.71 18.18 -16.22
C LYS A 92 -2.77 17.79 -15.08
N VAL A 93 -1.77 16.99 -15.39
CA VAL A 93 -0.71 16.68 -14.44
C VAL A 93 0.09 17.94 -14.14
N ARG A 94 0.13 18.35 -12.88
CA ARG A 94 0.95 19.42 -12.36
C ARG A 94 2.33 18.91 -11.92
N ALA A 95 2.35 17.81 -11.18
CA ALA A 95 3.59 17.20 -10.68
C ALA A 95 3.42 15.72 -10.40
N ARG A 96 4.55 14.99 -10.33
CA ARG A 96 4.62 13.58 -9.93
C ARG A 96 5.78 13.40 -8.95
N TYR A 97 5.54 12.60 -7.90
CA TYR A 97 6.51 12.34 -6.85
C TYR A 97 6.56 10.84 -6.54
N ASP A 98 7.75 10.34 -6.28
CA ASP A 98 7.94 9.00 -5.73
C ASP A 98 7.57 9.01 -4.25
N ILE A 99 6.95 7.94 -3.77
CA ILE A 99 6.41 7.84 -2.41
C ILE A 99 6.81 6.57 -1.67
N GLY A 100 6.88 6.70 -0.35
CA GLY A 100 6.82 5.58 0.59
C GLY A 100 5.38 5.24 0.96
N LEU A 101 5.16 3.98 1.33
CA LEU A 101 3.88 3.44 1.76
C LEU A 101 4.02 2.71 3.10
N GLY A 102 2.91 2.26 3.65
CA GLY A 102 2.92 1.31 4.77
C GLY A 102 3.74 0.06 4.46
N LYS A 103 4.23 -0.62 5.48
CA LYS A 103 5.01 -1.85 5.32
C LYS A 103 4.32 -2.88 4.41
N TYR A 104 3.01 -3.00 4.53
CA TYR A 104 2.16 -3.82 3.66
C TYR A 104 1.34 -2.96 2.69
N GLY A 105 1.98 -1.91 2.15
CA GLY A 105 1.34 -0.87 1.35
C GLY A 105 0.59 -1.37 0.12
N LEU A 106 0.97 -2.50 -0.46
CA LEU A 106 0.24 -3.12 -1.58
C LEU A 106 -1.08 -3.76 -1.16
N SER A 107 -1.29 -4.05 0.13
CA SER A 107 -2.59 -4.45 0.66
C SER A 107 -3.47 -3.23 0.92
N ASP A 108 -4.79 -3.42 0.85
CA ASP A 108 -5.73 -2.41 1.31
C ASP A 108 -5.84 -2.46 2.84
N LYS A 109 -5.93 -1.28 3.47
CA LYS A 109 -6.07 -1.17 4.91
C LYS A 109 -7.43 -1.70 5.37
N ARG A 110 -7.39 -2.61 6.35
CA ARG A 110 -8.60 -3.29 6.87
C ARG A 110 -8.85 -3.03 8.35
N ARG A 111 -7.81 -2.73 9.13
CA ARG A 111 -7.88 -2.55 10.57
C ARG A 111 -6.68 -1.79 11.14
N ALA A 112 -6.78 -1.41 12.41
CA ALA A 112 -5.64 -0.87 13.14
C ALA A 112 -4.49 -1.89 13.19
N GLY A 113 -3.26 -1.40 13.03
CA GLY A 113 -2.04 -2.20 13.16
C GLY A 113 -1.74 -3.15 11.99
N ASP A 114 -2.47 -3.08 10.88
CA ASP A 114 -2.17 -3.87 9.66
C ASP A 114 -1.06 -3.28 8.80
N GLU A 115 -0.57 -2.09 9.15
CA GLU A 115 0.51 -1.38 8.47
C GLU A 115 0.30 -1.23 6.96
N ALA A 116 -0.95 -1.30 6.50
CA ALA A 116 -1.35 -1.12 5.11
C ALA A 116 -1.81 0.31 4.85
N THR A 117 -1.57 0.81 3.63
CA THR A 117 -2.10 2.08 3.14
C THR A 117 -3.50 1.86 2.57
N PRO A 118 -4.53 2.64 2.99
CA PRO A 118 -5.89 2.44 2.54
C PRO A 118 -6.06 2.76 1.06
N GLU A 119 -7.12 2.19 0.46
CA GLU A 119 -7.57 2.49 -0.89
C GLU A 119 -8.98 3.06 -0.84
N GLY A 120 -9.16 4.20 -1.46
CA GLY A 120 -10.43 4.90 -1.40
C GLY A 120 -10.35 6.30 -1.97
N ARG A 121 -11.48 7.00 -1.84
CA ARG A 121 -11.60 8.41 -2.17
C ARG A 121 -11.77 9.20 -0.88
N TYR A 122 -10.79 10.01 -0.60
CA TYR A 122 -10.63 10.77 0.62
C TYR A 122 -10.54 12.27 0.32
N LYS A 123 -10.44 13.06 1.38
CA LYS A 123 -10.14 14.50 1.31
C LYS A 123 -9.23 14.90 2.46
N VAL A 124 -8.45 15.93 2.24
CA VAL A 124 -7.67 16.55 3.31
C VAL A 124 -8.62 17.17 4.33
N VAL A 125 -8.48 16.80 5.60
CA VAL A 125 -9.28 17.36 6.71
C VAL A 125 -8.46 18.28 7.60
N LYS A 126 -7.12 18.17 7.57
CA LYS A 126 -6.25 19.04 8.36
C LYS A 126 -4.88 19.17 7.70
N LYS A 127 -4.34 20.39 7.71
CA LYS A 127 -2.94 20.69 7.36
C LYS A 127 -2.14 20.85 8.64
N ILE A 128 -1.02 20.15 8.75
CA ILE A 128 -0.15 20.13 9.93
C ILE A 128 1.21 20.69 9.52
N PRO A 129 1.53 21.96 9.87
CA PRO A 129 2.75 22.64 9.42
C PRO A 129 4.00 22.16 10.14
N ALA A 130 3.85 21.58 11.33
CA ALA A 130 4.94 21.06 12.16
C ALA A 130 4.54 19.67 12.68
N SER A 131 4.53 18.68 11.79
CA SER A 131 4.38 17.27 12.14
C SER A 131 5.73 16.74 12.64
N LYS A 132 5.71 15.64 13.41
CA LYS A 132 6.94 14.88 13.73
C LYS A 132 7.65 14.33 12.48
N PHE A 133 6.97 14.34 11.32
CA PHE A 133 7.46 13.94 10.02
C PHE A 133 7.55 15.15 9.06
N TYR A 134 7.96 16.32 9.56
CA TYR A 134 8.05 17.58 8.84
C TYR A 134 6.68 18.26 8.67
N LYS A 135 6.08 18.24 7.49
CA LYS A 135 4.71 18.71 7.20
C LYS A 135 3.80 17.54 6.90
N ALA A 136 2.51 17.67 7.19
CA ALA A 136 1.56 16.61 6.88
C ALA A 136 0.18 17.14 6.48
N LEU A 137 -0.51 16.35 5.66
CA LEU A 137 -1.92 16.45 5.30
C LEU A 137 -2.64 15.25 5.88
N LEU A 138 -3.50 15.46 6.86
CA LEU A 138 -4.36 14.42 7.42
C LEU A 138 -5.55 14.22 6.48
N ILE A 139 -5.84 12.98 6.10
CA ILE A 139 -7.02 12.64 5.30
C ILE A 139 -8.15 12.08 6.18
N ASP A 140 -9.37 12.07 5.66
CA ASP A 140 -10.58 11.61 6.37
C ASP A 140 -10.75 10.08 6.43
N TYR A 141 -9.62 9.34 6.42
CA TYR A 141 -9.66 7.91 6.75
C TYR A 141 -9.89 7.70 8.26
N PRO A 142 -10.82 6.81 8.69
CA PRO A 142 -11.76 6.04 7.87
C PRO A 142 -12.98 6.87 7.47
N ASN A 143 -13.31 6.85 6.17
CA ASN A 143 -14.55 7.42 5.66
C ASN A 143 -15.75 6.47 5.85
N GLU A 144 -16.93 6.81 5.35
CA GLU A 144 -18.12 5.99 5.55
C GLU A 144 -18.05 4.62 4.82
N ASP A 145 -17.34 4.55 3.69
CA ASP A 145 -17.15 3.28 2.97
C ASP A 145 -16.23 2.34 3.75
N ASP A 146 -15.15 2.86 4.32
CA ASP A 146 -14.23 2.11 5.19
C ASP A 146 -14.96 1.57 6.42
N LYS A 147 -15.78 2.40 7.07
CA LYS A 147 -16.57 2.01 8.24
C LYS A 147 -17.57 0.91 7.92
N ARG A 148 -18.29 1.02 6.80
CA ARG A 148 -19.22 -0.01 6.33
C ARG A 148 -18.51 -1.33 6.06
N PHE A 149 -17.40 -1.26 5.31
CA PHE A 149 -16.59 -2.44 5.04
C PHE A 149 -16.08 -3.10 6.33
N PHE A 150 -15.53 -2.30 7.25
CA PHE A 150 -15.01 -2.78 8.52
C PHE A 150 -16.09 -3.48 9.36
N ALA A 151 -17.27 -2.88 9.48
CA ALA A 151 -18.40 -3.46 10.21
C ALA A 151 -18.85 -4.80 9.60
N GLU A 152 -18.93 -4.88 8.27
CA GLU A 152 -19.28 -6.10 7.56
C GLU A 152 -18.21 -7.20 7.75
N ALA A 153 -16.94 -6.85 7.62
CA ALA A 153 -15.83 -7.79 7.80
C ALA A 153 -15.78 -8.34 9.25
N LYS A 154 -16.07 -7.50 10.25
CA LYS A 154 -16.22 -7.96 11.65
C LYS A 154 -17.38 -8.93 11.81
N ARG A 155 -18.54 -8.62 11.23
CA ARG A 155 -19.72 -9.49 11.29
C ARG A 155 -19.46 -10.86 10.68
N ARG A 156 -18.65 -10.92 9.62
CA ARG A 156 -18.23 -12.17 8.96
C ARG A 156 -17.06 -12.88 9.64
N GLY A 157 -16.53 -12.36 10.75
CA GLY A 157 -15.38 -12.94 11.44
C GLY A 157 -14.05 -12.80 10.70
N GLN A 158 -13.97 -11.99 9.66
CA GLN A 158 -12.74 -11.72 8.88
C GLN A 158 -11.78 -10.77 9.61
N ILE A 159 -12.31 -9.97 10.53
CA ILE A 159 -11.55 -9.08 11.42
C ILE A 159 -11.86 -9.48 12.87
N PRO A 160 -10.83 -9.64 13.74
CA PRO A 160 -11.02 -9.98 15.13
C PRO A 160 -11.97 -9.01 15.84
N SER A 161 -12.83 -9.51 16.74
CA SER A 161 -13.84 -8.69 17.42
C SER A 161 -13.25 -7.53 18.21
N HIS A 162 -12.05 -7.70 18.79
CA HIS A 162 -11.35 -6.68 19.56
C HIS A 162 -10.59 -5.65 18.70
N ALA A 163 -10.42 -5.89 17.40
CA ALA A 163 -9.68 -4.96 16.55
C ALA A 163 -10.47 -3.67 16.29
N GLY A 164 -9.78 -2.54 16.30
CA GLY A 164 -10.29 -1.25 15.86
C GLY A 164 -10.05 -1.03 14.36
N ILE A 165 -10.75 -0.09 13.75
CA ILE A 165 -10.58 0.26 12.33
C ILE A 165 -9.26 0.99 12.07
N GLY A 166 -8.78 1.77 13.03
CA GLY A 166 -7.61 2.64 12.90
C GLY A 166 -7.98 4.05 12.43
N GLY A 167 -6.96 4.83 12.11
CA GLY A 167 -7.12 6.24 11.71
C GLY A 167 -5.79 6.93 11.56
N ALA A 168 -5.81 8.27 11.52
CA ALA A 168 -4.62 9.12 11.42
C ALA A 168 -3.72 8.76 10.23
N ILE A 169 -4.31 8.58 9.06
CA ILE A 169 -3.57 8.42 7.80
C ILE A 169 -3.20 9.80 7.26
N GLU A 170 -1.92 9.99 7.02
CA GLU A 170 -1.35 11.25 6.58
C GLU A 170 -0.57 11.07 5.26
N ILE A 171 -0.51 12.14 4.46
CA ILE A 171 0.52 12.36 3.46
C ILE A 171 1.53 13.28 4.13
N HIS A 172 2.80 12.86 4.29
CA HIS A 172 3.76 13.57 5.12
C HIS A 172 5.19 13.53 4.55
N GLY A 173 6.01 14.46 4.96
CA GLY A 173 7.46 14.47 4.71
C GLY A 173 8.22 13.46 5.58
N GLY A 174 9.52 13.64 5.74
CA GLY A 174 10.37 12.76 6.54
C GLY A 174 10.97 11.58 5.77
N GLY A 175 10.85 11.61 4.42
CA GLY A 175 11.47 10.65 3.50
C GLY A 175 10.54 9.55 3.00
N LYS A 176 10.69 9.25 1.73
CA LYS A 176 9.92 8.22 1.01
C LYS A 176 10.40 6.79 1.29
N ASP A 177 11.63 6.63 1.73
CA ASP A 177 12.24 5.32 1.98
C ASP A 177 11.89 4.75 3.37
N SER A 178 11.24 5.54 4.22
CA SER A 178 10.77 5.10 5.54
C SER A 178 9.53 4.24 5.42
N LEU A 179 9.55 3.05 6.01
CA LEU A 179 8.34 2.22 6.15
C LEU A 179 7.38 2.89 7.13
N THR A 180 6.20 3.25 6.65
CA THR A 180 5.16 3.86 7.47
C THR A 180 4.21 2.80 8.05
N LYS A 181 3.34 3.20 8.97
CA LYS A 181 2.25 2.34 9.49
C LYS A 181 0.95 2.47 8.69
N GLY A 182 1.07 2.94 7.43
CA GLY A 182 -0.06 3.11 6.49
C GLY A 182 -0.15 4.50 5.86
N CYS A 183 0.65 5.46 6.30
CA CYS A 183 0.75 6.79 5.70
C CYS A 183 1.46 6.76 4.34
N VAL A 184 1.37 7.87 3.61
CA VAL A 184 2.10 8.12 2.37
C VAL A 184 3.26 9.06 2.68
N GLY A 185 4.49 8.56 2.56
CA GLY A 185 5.72 9.32 2.84
C GLY A 185 6.31 9.95 1.59
N LEU A 186 6.84 11.18 1.74
CA LEU A 186 7.51 11.95 0.69
C LEU A 186 8.84 12.49 1.19
N GLU A 187 9.70 12.92 0.27
CA GLU A 187 10.81 13.79 0.61
C GLU A 187 10.28 15.16 1.07
N ASP A 188 10.99 15.83 1.98
CA ASP A 188 10.54 17.10 2.57
C ASP A 188 10.26 18.17 1.51
N LYS A 189 11.15 18.27 0.51
CA LYS A 189 11.01 19.23 -0.61
C LYS A 189 9.75 18.97 -1.44
N ASP A 190 9.40 17.70 -1.66
CA ASP A 190 8.24 17.31 -2.44
C ASP A 190 6.95 17.56 -1.64
N MET A 191 7.04 17.36 -0.31
CA MET A 191 5.95 17.68 0.61
C MET A 191 5.69 19.18 0.70
N ASP A 192 6.70 20.04 0.54
CA ASP A 192 6.53 21.51 0.50
C ASP A 192 5.58 21.92 -0.61
N ASP A 193 5.78 21.40 -1.81
CA ASP A 193 4.93 21.68 -2.98
C ASP A 193 3.49 21.23 -2.73
N ILE A 194 3.30 19.98 -2.34
CA ILE A 194 1.98 19.41 -2.10
C ILE A 194 1.27 20.15 -0.97
N TYR A 195 2.00 20.49 0.09
CA TYR A 195 1.46 21.25 1.21
C TYR A 195 1.01 22.67 0.80
N ALA A 196 1.80 23.35 -0.05
CA ALA A 196 1.48 24.68 -0.53
C ALA A 196 0.22 24.70 -1.43
N TRP A 197 0.06 23.70 -2.29
CA TRP A 197 -1.05 23.62 -3.24
C TRP A 197 -2.34 23.06 -2.65
N SER A 198 -2.26 22.31 -1.57
CA SER A 198 -3.43 21.67 -0.95
C SER A 198 -4.12 22.59 0.06
N VAL A 199 -5.43 22.46 0.16
CA VAL A 199 -6.28 23.08 1.18
C VAL A 199 -7.10 22.01 1.90
N VAL A 200 -7.74 22.35 3.02
CA VAL A 200 -8.76 21.48 3.60
C VAL A 200 -9.89 21.31 2.57
N GLY A 201 -10.28 20.07 2.32
CA GLY A 201 -11.20 19.69 1.26
C GLY A 201 -10.52 19.19 -0.02
N THR A 202 -9.20 19.37 -0.22
CA THR A 202 -8.49 18.83 -1.38
C THR A 202 -8.76 17.34 -1.54
N PRO A 203 -9.28 16.87 -2.71
CA PRO A 203 -9.51 15.47 -2.98
C PRO A 203 -8.21 14.64 -2.97
N VAL A 204 -8.26 13.46 -2.35
CA VAL A 204 -7.18 12.50 -2.30
C VAL A 204 -7.73 11.12 -2.66
N THR A 205 -7.34 10.61 -3.80
CA THR A 205 -7.71 9.28 -4.26
C THR A 205 -6.50 8.34 -4.14
N ILE A 206 -6.68 7.21 -3.49
CA ILE A 206 -5.65 6.18 -3.32
C ILE A 206 -6.15 4.90 -4.00
N VAL A 207 -5.40 4.44 -4.99
CA VAL A 207 -5.70 3.23 -5.77
C VAL A 207 -4.59 2.21 -5.69
N GLY A 208 -4.92 0.94 -5.88
CA GLY A 208 -3.91 -0.12 -5.99
C GLY A 208 -3.07 0.04 -7.26
N ALA A 209 -3.75 0.17 -8.40
CA ALA A 209 -3.14 0.40 -9.72
C ALA A 209 -4.13 1.08 -10.67
N THR A 210 -3.65 1.86 -11.62
CA THR A 210 -4.46 2.39 -12.73
C THR A 210 -4.27 1.59 -14.00
N ASP A 211 -3.09 1.07 -14.18
CA ASP A 211 -2.76 0.10 -15.21
C ASP A 211 -1.85 -0.98 -14.59
N VAL A 212 -1.96 -2.19 -15.09
CA VAL A 212 -1.02 -3.25 -14.73
C VAL A 212 -0.26 -3.52 -16.00
N GLU A 213 0.97 -3.04 -16.08
CA GLU A 213 1.83 -3.31 -17.22
C GLU A 213 1.86 -4.80 -17.50
N ASN A 214 1.85 -5.18 -18.76
CA ASN A 214 1.88 -6.59 -19.20
C ASN A 214 3.01 -7.37 -18.52
N THR A 215 4.14 -6.71 -18.23
CA THR A 215 5.30 -7.29 -17.54
C THR A 215 4.95 -7.80 -16.13
N ILE A 216 4.23 -7.01 -15.32
CA ILE A 216 3.79 -7.44 -13.97
C ILE A 216 2.77 -8.56 -14.09
N LEU A 217 1.84 -8.47 -15.03
CA LEU A 217 0.86 -9.52 -15.30
C LEU A 217 1.52 -10.83 -15.70
N ASP A 218 2.55 -10.78 -16.54
CA ASP A 218 3.27 -11.95 -16.99
C ASP A 218 4.11 -12.59 -15.89
N GLU A 219 4.73 -11.79 -15.02
CA GLU A 219 5.43 -12.32 -13.84
C GLU A 219 4.46 -12.98 -12.85
N ILE A 220 3.30 -12.39 -12.59
CA ILE A 220 2.26 -12.99 -11.76
C ILE A 220 1.76 -14.30 -12.37
N ARG A 221 1.56 -14.36 -13.70
CA ARG A 221 1.13 -15.59 -14.40
C ARG A 221 2.19 -16.69 -14.34
N LYS A 222 3.48 -16.35 -14.50
CA LYS A 222 4.60 -17.29 -14.34
C LYS A 222 4.65 -17.85 -12.93
N PHE A 223 4.52 -16.98 -11.93
CA PHE A 223 4.48 -17.37 -10.52
C PHE A 223 3.35 -18.37 -10.24
N LYS A 224 2.12 -18.10 -10.72
CA LYS A 224 0.97 -19.02 -10.58
C LYS A 224 1.17 -20.38 -11.26
N LYS A 225 1.94 -20.47 -12.34
CA LYS A 225 2.26 -21.75 -13.00
C LYS A 225 3.24 -22.59 -12.21
N ASN A 226 4.14 -21.97 -11.45
CA ASN A 226 5.17 -22.65 -10.68
C ASN A 226 4.69 -23.10 -9.29
N VAL A 227 3.57 -22.60 -8.80
CA VAL A 227 2.96 -22.92 -7.48
C VAL A 227 1.86 -24.00 -7.58
N ARG A 228 1.57 -24.51 -8.79
CA ARG A 228 0.69 -25.66 -9.04
C ARG A 228 1.49 -26.90 -9.35
#